data_e84086b1f923635731ce004014d9e8ac
#
_entry.id   e84086b1f923635731ce004014d9e8ac
#
_cell.length_a   1.000
_cell.length_b   1.000
_cell.length_c   1.000
_cell.angle_alpha   90.00
_cell.angle_beta   90.00
_cell.angle_gamma   90.00
#
_symmetry.space_group_name_H-M   'P 1'
#
loop_
_entity.id
_entity.type
_entity.pdbx_description
1 polymer ?
#
loop_
_entity_poly.entity_id
_entity_poly.type
_entity_poly.pdbx_seq_one_letter_code
_entity_poly.pdbx_strand_id
1 'polypeptide(L)'
;MGKCKYCGLDAGFFRSQHDECERKYKQGLAEISQICSCCFATKEDFYLKDRDIKRIVNDSHIDNGSLEKQYLSLFDNAVNKYLDDGIIDTSEERTLARFIQYSGLPQTVLNSNKSLEKMLQSKVIQDILAGNVPAPRIQISGDFPFMLGKTEHLVWLFRNITLHQQKVKKEYVGRSHGMSFRIMKGVYYRTGSFKGHPVETTIMQKIGIGSVCFTDKNIYFASPEKSLKIPYNKILSVDSYSNGVGLQKDGANDKPIFLEGVNSWFAYNVIANYKTI
;
A
#
# COMPACT_ATOMS: atom_id res chain seq x y z
N MET A 1 23.04 19.79 -37.02
CA MET A 1 21.81 19.10 -37.39
C MET A 1 21.39 18.18 -36.23
N GLY A 2 20.15 18.26 -35.78
CA GLY A 2 19.66 17.42 -34.71
C GLY A 2 19.27 16.03 -35.19
N LYS A 3 19.62 14.98 -34.44
CA LYS A 3 19.13 13.62 -34.73
C LYS A 3 17.75 13.39 -34.10
N CYS A 4 16.88 12.70 -34.83
CA CYS A 4 15.58 12.30 -34.30
C CYS A 4 15.75 11.30 -33.13
N LYS A 5 15.17 11.61 -31.99
CA LYS A 5 15.26 10.78 -30.76
C LYS A 5 14.63 9.38 -30.91
N TYR A 6 13.76 9.18 -31.89
CA TYR A 6 13.10 7.90 -32.17
C TYR A 6 13.85 7.04 -33.18
N CYS A 7 14.10 7.56 -34.41
CA CYS A 7 14.69 6.77 -35.47
C CYS A 7 16.19 7.00 -35.63
N GLY A 8 16.80 7.96 -34.93
CA GLY A 8 18.23 8.28 -35.04
C GLY A 8 18.68 9.03 -36.32
N LEU A 9 17.79 9.23 -37.30
CA LEU A 9 18.06 9.94 -38.53
C LEU A 9 18.04 11.46 -38.31
N ASP A 10 18.56 12.22 -39.31
CA ASP A 10 18.58 13.69 -39.27
C ASP A 10 17.16 14.26 -39.20
N ALA A 11 16.86 15.00 -38.15
CA ALA A 11 15.55 15.61 -37.92
C ALA A 11 15.40 17.03 -38.49
N GLY A 12 16.46 17.55 -39.11
CA GLY A 12 16.51 18.92 -39.64
C GLY A 12 17.03 19.96 -38.66
N PHE A 13 17.03 21.24 -39.09
CA PHE A 13 17.48 22.35 -38.27
C PHE A 13 16.50 22.61 -37.11
N PHE A 14 17.02 22.72 -35.89
CA PHE A 14 16.28 22.99 -34.66
C PHE A 14 15.19 21.97 -34.26
N ARG A 15 15.20 20.76 -34.83
CA ARG A 15 14.29 19.67 -34.46
C ARG A 15 15.05 18.52 -33.83
N SER A 16 14.44 17.94 -32.79
CA SER A 16 14.94 16.73 -32.11
C SER A 16 14.13 15.47 -32.45
N GLN A 17 13.12 15.59 -33.30
CA GLN A 17 12.23 14.50 -33.69
C GLN A 17 11.51 14.80 -35.00
N HIS A 18 11.06 13.75 -35.70
CA HIS A 18 10.11 13.86 -36.81
C HIS A 18 8.70 13.72 -36.24
N ASP A 19 7.76 14.50 -36.75
CA ASP A 19 6.36 14.46 -36.34
C ASP A 19 5.76 13.06 -36.62
N GLU A 20 6.14 12.42 -37.72
CA GLU A 20 5.73 11.06 -38.08
C GLU A 20 6.26 10.01 -37.07
N CYS A 21 7.53 10.13 -36.66
CA CYS A 21 8.11 9.21 -35.68
C CYS A 21 7.44 9.36 -34.29
N GLU A 22 7.15 10.59 -33.89
CA GLU A 22 6.41 10.84 -32.66
C GLU A 22 5.01 10.25 -32.72
N ARG A 23 4.30 10.42 -33.84
CA ARG A 23 2.97 9.85 -34.03
C ARG A 23 3.00 8.31 -33.98
N LYS A 24 3.93 7.67 -34.70
CA LYS A 24 4.10 6.21 -34.67
C LYS A 24 4.43 5.69 -33.26
N TYR A 25 5.32 6.38 -32.57
CA TYR A 25 5.70 6.02 -31.19
C TYR A 25 4.50 6.07 -30.24
N LYS A 26 3.70 7.16 -30.25
CA LYS A 26 2.51 7.28 -29.42
C LYS A 26 1.46 6.24 -29.79
N GLN A 27 1.24 6.01 -31.07
CA GLN A 27 0.32 4.99 -31.56
C GLN A 27 0.75 3.59 -31.14
N GLY A 28 2.04 3.24 -31.28
CA GLY A 28 2.56 1.95 -30.87
C GLY A 28 2.40 1.68 -29.37
N LEU A 29 2.67 2.68 -28.51
CA LEU A 29 2.40 2.54 -27.06
C LEU A 29 0.91 2.33 -26.77
N ALA A 30 0.01 3.00 -27.49
CA ALA A 30 -1.43 2.82 -27.33
C ALA A 30 -1.88 1.42 -27.78
N GLU A 31 -1.36 0.91 -28.91
CA GLU A 31 -1.65 -0.45 -29.40
C GLU A 31 -1.17 -1.53 -28.40
N ILE A 32 0.05 -1.40 -27.87
CA ILE A 32 0.57 -2.30 -26.83
C ILE A 32 -0.34 -2.26 -25.60
N SER A 33 -0.78 -1.06 -25.18
CA SER A 33 -1.70 -0.90 -24.04
C SER A 33 -3.02 -1.63 -24.28
N GLN A 34 -3.57 -1.50 -25.48
CA GLN A 34 -4.82 -2.16 -25.84
C GLN A 34 -4.69 -3.68 -25.83
N ILE A 35 -3.60 -4.21 -26.42
CA ILE A 35 -3.33 -5.66 -26.44
C ILE A 35 -3.20 -6.20 -25.02
N CYS A 36 -2.36 -5.58 -24.19
CA CYS A 36 -2.15 -6.03 -22.81
C CYS A 36 -3.42 -5.89 -21.95
N SER A 37 -4.16 -4.79 -22.11
CA SER A 37 -5.43 -4.60 -21.38
C SER A 37 -6.49 -5.65 -21.77
N CYS A 38 -6.51 -6.08 -23.04
CA CYS A 38 -7.34 -7.17 -23.49
C CYS A 38 -6.92 -8.49 -22.83
N CYS A 39 -5.62 -8.80 -22.81
CA CYS A 39 -5.10 -10.00 -22.14
C CYS A 39 -5.42 -10.02 -20.64
N PHE A 40 -5.34 -8.90 -19.94
CA PHE A 40 -5.78 -8.79 -18.55
C PHE A 40 -7.30 -9.06 -18.41
N ALA A 41 -8.12 -8.48 -19.27
CA ALA A 41 -9.57 -8.63 -19.22
C ALA A 41 -10.03 -10.07 -19.52
N THR A 42 -9.41 -10.73 -20.49
CA THR A 42 -9.73 -12.10 -20.92
C THR A 42 -8.94 -13.15 -20.16
N LYS A 43 -7.96 -12.75 -19.32
CA LYS A 43 -7.00 -13.63 -18.63
C LYS A 43 -6.20 -14.55 -19.59
N GLU A 44 -5.99 -14.05 -20.83
CA GLU A 44 -5.24 -14.72 -21.89
C GLU A 44 -3.72 -14.65 -21.63
N ASP A 45 -2.96 -15.57 -22.22
CA ASP A 45 -1.51 -15.59 -22.11
C ASP A 45 -0.86 -14.50 -22.98
N PHE A 46 -0.05 -13.64 -22.36
CA PHE A 46 0.67 -12.55 -23.04
C PHE A 46 1.66 -13.05 -24.08
N TYR A 47 2.23 -14.24 -23.90
CA TYR A 47 3.15 -14.83 -24.89
C TYR A 47 2.48 -15.10 -26.24
N LEU A 48 1.17 -15.26 -26.30
CA LEU A 48 0.43 -15.40 -27.56
C LEU A 48 0.46 -14.11 -28.41
N LYS A 49 0.68 -12.97 -27.77
CA LYS A 49 0.76 -11.64 -28.42
C LYS A 49 2.19 -11.14 -28.60
N ASP A 50 3.19 -11.89 -28.17
CA ASP A 50 4.59 -11.48 -28.16
C ASP A 50 5.09 -11.05 -29.56
N ARG A 51 4.72 -11.80 -30.59
CA ARG A 51 5.11 -11.47 -31.98
C ARG A 51 4.55 -10.12 -32.42
N ASP A 52 3.29 -9.83 -32.11
CA ASP A 52 2.64 -8.58 -32.48
C ASP A 52 3.24 -7.41 -31.70
N ILE A 53 3.45 -7.58 -30.39
CA ILE A 53 4.07 -6.57 -29.53
C ILE A 53 5.49 -6.25 -30.01
N LYS A 54 6.33 -7.25 -30.31
CA LYS A 54 7.68 -7.05 -30.84
C LYS A 54 7.69 -6.31 -32.17
N ARG A 55 6.76 -6.64 -33.08
CA ARG A 55 6.59 -5.91 -34.35
C ARG A 55 6.25 -4.45 -34.09
N ILE A 56 5.26 -4.16 -33.23
CA ILE A 56 4.87 -2.79 -32.89
C ILE A 56 6.04 -2.02 -32.28
N VAL A 57 6.79 -2.61 -31.36
CA VAL A 57 7.98 -2.01 -30.72
C VAL A 57 8.99 -1.58 -31.79
N ASN A 58 9.31 -2.46 -32.75
CA ASN A 58 10.27 -2.18 -33.80
C ASN A 58 9.77 -1.10 -34.80
N ASP A 59 8.52 -1.23 -35.26
CA ASP A 59 7.93 -0.32 -36.28
C ASP A 59 7.70 1.10 -35.69
N SER A 60 7.50 1.19 -34.38
CA SER A 60 7.26 2.46 -33.68
C SER A 60 8.50 3.03 -32.99
N HIS A 61 9.66 2.39 -33.13
CA HIS A 61 10.92 2.80 -32.50
C HIS A 61 10.84 2.99 -31.01
N ILE A 62 10.11 2.10 -30.33
CA ILE A 62 9.97 2.13 -28.87
C ILE A 62 11.23 1.54 -28.25
N ASP A 63 11.93 2.34 -27.45
CA ASP A 63 13.09 1.90 -26.70
C ASP A 63 12.71 1.05 -25.46
N ASN A 64 13.68 0.26 -24.97
CA ASN A 64 13.45 -0.64 -23.85
C ASN A 64 12.99 0.09 -22.57
N GLY A 65 13.55 1.29 -22.29
CA GLY A 65 13.18 2.06 -21.10
C GLY A 65 11.74 2.59 -21.17
N SER A 66 11.29 2.95 -22.37
CA SER A 66 9.90 3.37 -22.61
C SER A 66 8.93 2.20 -22.52
N LEU A 67 9.33 1.03 -23.04
CA LEU A 67 8.54 -0.20 -22.94
C LEU A 67 8.41 -0.66 -21.48
N GLU A 68 9.49 -0.62 -20.71
CA GLU A 68 9.50 -0.93 -19.27
C GLU A 68 8.52 -0.04 -18.50
N LYS A 69 8.57 1.28 -18.73
CA LYS A 69 7.63 2.23 -18.11
C LYS A 69 6.18 1.94 -18.50
N GLN A 70 5.95 1.58 -19.76
CA GLN A 70 4.62 1.20 -20.23
C GLN A 70 4.12 -0.06 -19.55
N TYR A 71 4.94 -1.10 -19.43
CA TYR A 71 4.59 -2.34 -18.73
C TYR A 71 4.32 -2.11 -17.27
N LEU A 72 5.12 -1.27 -16.60
CA LEU A 72 4.89 -0.92 -15.19
C LEU A 72 3.54 -0.21 -15.01
N SER A 73 3.22 0.75 -15.88
CA SER A 73 1.92 1.44 -15.85
C SER A 73 0.75 0.49 -16.11
N LEU A 74 0.90 -0.45 -17.02
CA LEU A 74 -0.12 -1.47 -17.31
C LEU A 74 -0.33 -2.42 -16.13
N PHE A 75 0.74 -2.83 -15.47
CA PHE A 75 0.67 -3.62 -14.25
C PHE A 75 -0.07 -2.87 -13.13
N ASP A 76 0.28 -1.61 -12.89
CA ASP A 76 -0.36 -0.76 -11.89
C ASP A 76 -1.87 -0.61 -12.15
N ASN A 77 -2.25 -0.37 -13.40
CA ASN A 77 -3.64 -0.24 -13.80
C ASN A 77 -4.42 -1.55 -13.63
N ALA A 78 -3.80 -2.69 -14.00
CA ALA A 78 -4.42 -4.00 -13.85
C ALA A 78 -4.65 -4.36 -12.38
N VAL A 79 -3.64 -4.15 -11.51
CA VAL A 79 -3.78 -4.38 -10.06
C VAL A 79 -4.88 -3.51 -9.47
N ASN A 80 -4.92 -2.21 -9.80
CA ASN A 80 -5.96 -1.32 -9.29
C ASN A 80 -7.35 -1.77 -9.78
N LYS A 81 -7.50 -2.14 -11.05
CA LYS A 81 -8.76 -2.63 -11.62
C LYS A 81 -9.24 -3.92 -10.96
N TYR A 82 -8.33 -4.86 -10.69
CA TYR A 82 -8.66 -6.12 -10.00
C TYR A 82 -8.99 -5.92 -8.52
N LEU A 83 -8.56 -4.81 -7.92
CA LEU A 83 -8.92 -4.44 -6.54
C LEU A 83 -10.22 -3.65 -6.44
N ASP A 84 -10.89 -3.33 -7.54
CA ASP A 84 -12.14 -2.55 -7.51
C ASP A 84 -13.27 -3.26 -6.76
N ASP A 85 -13.28 -4.61 -6.73
CA ASP A 85 -14.19 -5.43 -5.93
C ASP A 85 -13.67 -5.75 -4.53
N GLY A 86 -12.47 -5.25 -4.19
CA GLY A 86 -11.86 -5.33 -2.86
C GLY A 86 -10.79 -6.39 -2.69
N ILE A 87 -10.71 -7.42 -3.54
CA ILE A 87 -9.72 -8.50 -3.42
C ILE A 87 -9.36 -9.08 -4.79
N ILE A 88 -8.08 -9.35 -5.02
CA ILE A 88 -7.60 -9.99 -6.25
C ILE A 88 -7.87 -11.50 -6.16
N ASP A 89 -8.66 -12.06 -7.05
CA ASP A 89 -8.93 -13.50 -7.08
C ASP A 89 -7.72 -14.33 -7.56
N THR A 90 -7.79 -15.67 -7.39
CA THR A 90 -6.70 -16.58 -7.77
C THR A 90 -6.39 -16.55 -9.26
N SER A 91 -7.39 -16.30 -10.12
CA SER A 91 -7.19 -16.23 -11.58
C SER A 91 -6.54 -14.90 -11.98
N GLU A 92 -6.89 -13.83 -11.32
CA GLU A 92 -6.30 -12.50 -11.49
C GLU A 92 -4.86 -12.45 -10.98
N GLU A 93 -4.60 -13.01 -9.80
CA GLU A 93 -3.25 -13.19 -9.28
C GLU A 93 -2.35 -13.94 -10.28
N ARG A 94 -2.85 -15.04 -10.85
CA ARG A 94 -2.12 -15.82 -11.86
C ARG A 94 -1.85 -15.00 -13.13
N THR A 95 -2.81 -14.19 -13.54
CA THR A 95 -2.66 -13.33 -14.72
C THR A 95 -1.61 -12.23 -14.48
N LEU A 96 -1.63 -11.59 -13.30
CA LEU A 96 -0.60 -10.62 -12.91
C LEU A 96 0.79 -11.25 -12.82
N ALA A 97 0.91 -12.44 -12.24
CA ALA A 97 2.18 -13.16 -12.15
C ALA A 97 2.74 -13.52 -13.53
N ARG A 98 1.89 -13.97 -14.46
CA ARG A 98 2.29 -14.21 -15.86
C ARG A 98 2.74 -12.95 -16.57
N PHE A 99 2.07 -11.83 -16.32
CA PHE A 99 2.47 -10.55 -16.89
C PHE A 99 3.84 -10.10 -16.36
N ILE A 100 4.11 -10.24 -15.07
CA ILE A 100 5.43 -9.95 -14.48
C ILE A 100 6.51 -10.79 -15.18
N GLN A 101 6.26 -12.09 -15.36
CA GLN A 101 7.19 -12.98 -16.04
C GLN A 101 7.38 -12.60 -17.51
N TYR A 102 6.29 -12.30 -18.23
CA TYR A 102 6.32 -11.89 -19.63
C TYR A 102 7.04 -10.56 -19.84
N SER A 103 6.75 -9.56 -19.02
CA SER A 103 7.27 -8.19 -19.16
C SER A 103 8.78 -8.09 -18.90
N GLY A 104 9.34 -9.04 -18.13
CA GLY A 104 10.75 -9.00 -17.74
C GLY A 104 11.12 -7.80 -16.87
N LEU A 105 10.15 -7.19 -16.18
CA LEU A 105 10.40 -6.05 -15.30
C LEU A 105 11.48 -6.37 -14.26
N PRO A 106 12.47 -5.48 -14.07
CA PRO A 106 13.54 -5.71 -13.11
C PRO A 106 13.01 -5.87 -11.69
N GLN A 107 13.56 -6.83 -10.94
CA GLN A 107 13.14 -7.06 -9.56
C GLN A 107 13.31 -5.83 -8.66
N THR A 108 14.30 -4.97 -8.94
CA THR A 108 14.52 -3.70 -8.23
C THR A 108 13.35 -2.72 -8.41
N VAL A 109 12.78 -2.67 -9.60
CA VAL A 109 11.58 -1.87 -9.91
C VAL A 109 10.36 -2.45 -9.22
N LEU A 110 10.19 -3.76 -9.29
CA LEU A 110 9.08 -4.46 -8.66
C LEU A 110 9.11 -4.34 -7.12
N ASN A 111 10.26 -4.47 -6.49
CA ASN A 111 10.40 -4.38 -5.02
C ASN A 111 9.99 -3.02 -4.44
N SER A 112 10.07 -1.96 -5.23
CA SER A 112 9.62 -0.60 -4.83
C SER A 112 8.20 -0.27 -5.29
N ASN A 113 7.56 -1.19 -6.02
CA ASN A 113 6.25 -0.96 -6.62
C ASN A 113 5.13 -1.21 -5.61
N LYS A 114 4.30 -0.18 -5.37
CA LYS A 114 3.17 -0.26 -4.44
C LYS A 114 2.06 -1.20 -4.91
N SER A 115 1.92 -1.41 -6.21
CA SER A 115 0.89 -2.31 -6.75
C SER A 115 1.28 -3.76 -6.52
N LEU A 116 2.59 -4.11 -6.62
CA LEU A 116 3.05 -5.43 -6.22
C LEU A 116 2.78 -5.68 -4.73
N GLU A 117 3.05 -4.70 -3.87
CA GLU A 117 2.74 -4.80 -2.44
C GLU A 117 1.24 -5.05 -2.21
N LYS A 118 0.35 -4.30 -2.88
CA LYS A 118 -1.10 -4.51 -2.80
C LYS A 118 -1.52 -5.91 -3.26
N MET A 119 -0.96 -6.39 -4.37
CA MET A 119 -1.20 -7.75 -4.87
C MET A 119 -0.81 -8.81 -3.84
N LEU A 120 0.37 -8.69 -3.24
CA LEU A 120 0.85 -9.62 -2.20
C LEU A 120 -0.01 -9.55 -0.94
N GLN A 121 -0.43 -8.35 -0.52
CA GLN A 121 -1.34 -8.13 0.60
C GLN A 121 -2.70 -8.77 0.33
N SER A 122 -3.25 -8.62 -0.87
CA SER A 122 -4.50 -9.26 -1.27
C SER A 122 -4.41 -10.78 -1.15
N LYS A 123 -3.29 -11.36 -1.56
CA LYS A 123 -3.07 -12.81 -1.43
C LYS A 123 -3.00 -13.28 0.02
N VAL A 124 -2.36 -12.49 0.89
CA VAL A 124 -2.37 -12.76 2.34
C VAL A 124 -3.80 -12.80 2.88
N ILE A 125 -4.64 -11.83 2.50
CA ILE A 125 -6.05 -11.81 2.92
C ILE A 125 -6.81 -13.01 2.40
N GLN A 126 -6.59 -13.43 1.14
CA GLN A 126 -7.21 -14.65 0.60
C GLN A 126 -6.84 -15.91 1.43
N ASP A 127 -5.56 -16.05 1.77
CA ASP A 127 -5.10 -17.20 2.56
C ASP A 127 -5.80 -17.21 3.94
N ILE A 128 -5.92 -16.05 4.60
CA ILE A 128 -6.61 -15.91 5.89
C ILE A 128 -8.11 -16.25 5.74
N LEU A 129 -8.79 -15.73 4.72
CA LEU A 129 -10.20 -16.01 4.46
C LEU A 129 -10.46 -17.49 4.17
N ALA A 130 -9.48 -18.20 3.59
CA ALA A 130 -9.53 -19.64 3.37
C ALA A 130 -9.20 -20.45 4.64
N GLY A 131 -8.94 -19.80 5.80
CA GLY A 131 -8.55 -20.45 7.05
C GLY A 131 -7.10 -20.95 7.07
N ASN A 132 -6.27 -20.51 6.13
CA ASN A 132 -4.86 -20.88 6.06
C ASN A 132 -3.98 -19.84 6.78
N VAL A 133 -2.88 -20.31 7.35
CA VAL A 133 -1.80 -19.43 7.78
C VAL A 133 -1.03 -18.97 6.54
N PRO A 134 -0.98 -17.65 6.24
CA PRO A 134 -0.28 -17.17 5.05
C PRO A 134 1.21 -17.53 5.08
N ALA A 135 1.73 -18.02 3.95
CA ALA A 135 3.17 -18.17 3.80
C ALA A 135 3.85 -16.78 3.80
N PRO A 136 5.07 -16.61 4.35
CA PRO A 136 5.81 -15.37 4.29
C PRO A 136 6.02 -14.93 2.83
N ARG A 137 5.52 -13.73 2.47
CA ARG A 137 5.59 -13.17 1.10
C ARG A 137 6.50 -11.96 1.01
N ILE A 138 7.12 -11.61 2.12
CA ILE A 138 8.06 -10.50 2.22
C ILE A 138 9.43 -11.03 2.63
N GLN A 139 10.47 -10.50 1.99
CA GLN A 139 11.83 -10.71 2.45
C GLN A 139 12.14 -9.67 3.54
N ILE A 140 12.50 -10.16 4.74
CA ILE A 140 12.92 -9.29 5.82
C ILE A 140 14.38 -8.93 5.58
N SER A 141 14.63 -7.69 5.18
CA SER A 141 15.96 -7.10 5.12
C SER A 141 16.18 -6.17 6.32
N GLY A 142 17.35 -6.24 6.95
CA GLY A 142 17.69 -5.45 8.13
C GLY A 142 17.11 -6.00 9.45
N ASP A 143 17.05 -5.15 10.47
CA ASP A 143 16.68 -5.56 11.82
C ASP A 143 15.23 -6.02 11.92
N PHE A 144 15.04 -7.12 12.65
CA PHE A 144 13.73 -7.66 13.02
C PHE A 144 13.61 -7.66 14.55
N PRO A 145 13.07 -6.59 15.17
CA PRO A 145 13.11 -6.39 16.62
C PRO A 145 12.06 -7.19 17.40
N PHE A 146 11.47 -8.22 16.79
CA PHE A 146 10.35 -8.97 17.38
C PHE A 146 10.78 -10.39 17.74
N MET A 147 10.43 -10.82 18.96
CA MET A 147 10.54 -12.20 19.39
C MET A 147 9.18 -12.88 19.28
N LEU A 148 9.00 -13.64 18.21
CA LEU A 148 7.75 -14.39 17.98
C LEU A 148 7.73 -15.67 18.82
N GLY A 149 6.53 -16.12 19.18
CA GLY A 149 6.35 -17.42 19.84
C GLY A 149 6.73 -18.59 18.91
N LYS A 150 7.05 -19.78 19.48
CA LYS A 150 7.47 -20.96 18.73
C LYS A 150 6.49 -21.41 17.64
N THR A 151 5.19 -21.14 17.84
CA THR A 151 4.10 -21.51 16.93
C THR A 151 3.42 -20.27 16.35
N GLU A 152 4.13 -19.16 16.30
CA GLU A 152 3.62 -17.90 15.80
C GLU A 152 4.28 -17.56 14.48
N HIS A 153 3.48 -17.27 13.46
CA HIS A 153 3.94 -17.08 12.09
C HIS A 153 3.80 -15.61 11.68
N LEU A 154 4.86 -15.08 11.07
CA LEU A 154 4.84 -13.75 10.49
C LEU A 154 3.86 -13.71 9.31
N VAL A 155 2.94 -12.74 9.35
CA VAL A 155 2.00 -12.44 8.26
C VAL A 155 2.52 -11.27 7.44
N TRP A 156 2.86 -10.15 8.12
CA TRP A 156 3.36 -8.95 7.45
C TRP A 156 4.20 -8.07 8.37
N LEU A 157 5.09 -7.28 7.76
CA LEU A 157 5.94 -6.30 8.46
C LEU A 157 5.82 -4.94 7.78
N PHE A 158 5.44 -3.93 8.56
CA PHE A 158 5.52 -2.52 8.16
C PHE A 158 6.67 -1.84 8.90
N ARG A 159 7.37 -0.93 8.22
CA ARG A 159 8.44 -0.11 8.78
C ARG A 159 8.04 1.37 8.75
N ASN A 160 8.74 2.18 9.56
CA ASN A 160 8.49 3.63 9.64
C ASN A 160 7.04 3.99 10.02
N ILE A 161 6.44 3.19 10.90
CA ILE A 161 5.09 3.40 11.39
C ILE A 161 5.13 4.29 12.63
N THR A 162 4.30 5.33 12.65
CA THR A 162 4.14 6.19 13.82
C THR A 162 3.04 5.62 14.72
N LEU A 163 3.40 5.34 15.97
CA LEU A 163 2.46 5.00 17.01
C LEU A 163 1.95 6.26 17.68
N HIS A 164 0.64 6.43 17.71
CA HIS A 164 -0.05 7.41 18.54
C HIS A 164 -0.85 6.69 19.63
N GLN A 165 -0.92 7.32 20.80
CA GLN A 165 -1.75 6.81 21.91
C GLN A 165 -2.55 7.95 22.53
N GLN A 166 -3.78 7.66 22.90
CA GLN A 166 -4.64 8.59 23.57
C GLN A 166 -4.06 8.98 24.93
N LYS A 167 -4.01 10.29 25.20
CA LYS A 167 -3.61 10.85 26.49
C LYS A 167 -4.64 11.86 26.96
N VAL A 168 -5.00 11.75 28.23
CA VAL A 168 -5.82 12.76 28.88
C VAL A 168 -4.89 13.86 29.37
N LYS A 169 -5.05 15.06 28.87
CA LYS A 169 -4.35 16.27 29.33
C LYS A 169 -5.31 17.02 30.25
N LYS A 170 -4.90 17.21 31.50
CA LYS A 170 -5.63 18.04 32.45
C LYS A 170 -5.10 19.47 32.35
N GLU A 171 -5.92 20.39 31.89
CA GLU A 171 -5.59 21.81 31.86
C GLU A 171 -6.48 22.55 32.87
N TYR A 172 -5.86 23.36 33.71
CA TYR A 172 -6.60 24.28 34.60
C TYR A 172 -6.88 25.54 33.82
N VAL A 173 -8.10 25.72 33.35
CA VAL A 173 -8.51 26.94 32.64
C VAL A 173 -9.03 27.96 33.65
N GLY A 174 -8.20 28.98 33.95
CA GLY A 174 -8.63 30.17 34.62
C GLY A 174 -9.22 31.17 33.62
N ARG A 175 -10.40 31.73 33.97
CA ARG A 175 -11.20 32.77 33.29
C ARG A 175 -10.92 33.06 31.81
N SER A 176 -11.93 32.75 30.99
CA SER A 176 -12.25 33.30 29.67
C SER A 176 -11.21 33.14 28.55
N HIS A 177 -11.30 32.07 27.83
CA HIS A 177 -11.18 32.06 26.34
C HIS A 177 -11.56 30.64 25.89
N GLY A 178 -12.69 30.52 25.18
CA GLY A 178 -13.07 29.30 24.53
C GLY A 178 -12.12 29.02 23.35
N MET A 179 -11.34 27.96 23.43
CA MET A 179 -10.55 27.49 22.30
C MET A 179 -11.14 26.19 21.78
N SER A 180 -11.36 26.12 20.48
CA SER A 180 -11.71 24.87 19.79
C SER A 180 -10.44 24.27 19.19
N PHE A 181 -10.12 23.04 19.56
CA PHE A 181 -8.97 22.31 19.03
C PHE A 181 -9.46 21.29 18.00
N ARG A 182 -8.84 21.30 16.81
CA ARG A 182 -9.05 20.28 15.78
C ARG A 182 -8.13 19.12 16.08
N ILE A 183 -8.68 17.97 16.49
CA ILE A 183 -7.92 16.78 16.87
C ILE A 183 -7.54 15.94 15.65
N MET A 184 -8.44 15.86 14.66
CA MET A 184 -8.24 15.23 13.34
C MET A 184 -9.19 15.88 12.32
N LYS A 185 -8.94 15.66 11.03
CA LYS A 185 -9.82 16.15 9.96
C LYS A 185 -11.24 15.59 10.16
N GLY A 186 -12.15 16.43 10.65
CA GLY A 186 -13.56 16.09 10.86
C GLY A 186 -14.01 15.86 12.30
N VAL A 187 -13.11 15.87 13.30
CA VAL A 187 -13.46 15.69 14.72
C VAL A 187 -13.17 16.98 15.48
N TYR A 188 -14.23 17.64 15.97
CA TYR A 188 -14.16 18.86 16.77
C TYR A 188 -14.69 18.58 18.18
N TYR A 189 -13.95 19.00 19.19
CA TYR A 189 -14.42 19.04 20.58
C TYR A 189 -14.71 20.48 21.00
N ARG A 190 -15.90 20.73 21.50
CA ARG A 190 -16.34 22.04 21.98
C ARG A 190 -16.42 22.02 23.49
N THR A 191 -15.57 22.80 24.18
CA THR A 191 -15.69 22.99 25.61
C THR A 191 -16.60 24.19 25.89
N GLY A 192 -17.70 23.94 26.59
CA GLY A 192 -18.50 24.99 27.22
C GLY A 192 -17.87 25.34 28.57
N SER A 193 -17.60 26.64 28.80
CA SER A 193 -17.00 27.15 30.03
C SER A 193 -17.92 27.05 31.24
N PHE A 194 -17.40 26.62 32.41
CA PHE A 194 -17.85 27.19 33.68
C PHE A 194 -16.79 27.02 34.78
N LYS A 195 -16.45 28.15 35.42
CA LYS A 195 -15.77 28.37 36.72
C LYS A 195 -14.80 27.26 37.19
N GLY A 196 -13.48 27.44 36.87
CA GLY A 196 -12.42 26.90 37.74
C GLY A 196 -12.34 25.39 37.93
N HIS A 197 -12.89 24.57 37.00
CA HIS A 197 -12.79 23.13 37.04
C HIS A 197 -11.68 22.63 36.11
N PRO A 198 -10.95 21.56 36.44
CA PRO A 198 -10.01 20.94 35.56
C PRO A 198 -10.75 20.45 34.30
N VAL A 199 -10.35 20.92 33.12
CA VAL A 199 -10.86 20.44 31.84
C VAL A 199 -9.95 19.30 31.39
N GLU A 200 -10.51 18.11 31.29
CA GLU A 200 -9.81 16.94 30.74
C GLU A 200 -9.98 16.96 29.23
N THR A 201 -8.90 17.21 28.50
CA THR A 201 -8.87 17.14 27.05
C THR A 201 -8.17 15.84 26.64
N THR A 202 -8.86 15.07 25.82
CA THR A 202 -8.29 13.85 25.24
C THR A 202 -7.58 14.19 23.93
N ILE A 203 -6.30 13.90 23.84
CA ILE A 203 -5.48 14.10 22.64
C ILE A 203 -4.82 12.80 22.20
N MET A 204 -4.63 12.61 20.90
CA MET A 204 -3.77 11.57 20.36
C MET A 204 -2.33 12.08 20.34
N GLN A 205 -1.49 11.52 21.21
CA GLN A 205 -0.07 11.89 21.32
C GLN A 205 0.78 10.92 20.54
N LYS A 206 1.70 11.44 19.70
CA LYS A 206 2.77 10.64 19.08
C LYS A 206 3.67 10.06 20.17
N ILE A 207 3.89 8.75 20.12
CA ILE A 207 4.72 8.01 21.08
C ILE A 207 6.10 7.75 20.50
N GLY A 208 6.17 7.26 19.25
CA GLY A 208 7.44 6.95 18.59
C GLY A 208 7.22 6.48 17.15
N ILE A 209 8.32 6.32 16.42
CA ILE A 209 8.36 5.74 15.09
C ILE A 209 9.09 4.42 15.16
N GLY A 210 8.49 3.36 14.61
CA GLY A 210 9.04 2.02 14.69
C GLY A 210 8.55 1.10 13.58
N SER A 211 8.57 -0.19 13.88
CA SER A 211 8.05 -1.24 13.01
C SER A 211 6.79 -1.86 13.62
N VAL A 212 5.87 -2.28 12.75
CA VAL A 212 4.68 -3.07 13.13
C VAL A 212 4.77 -4.42 12.46
N CYS A 213 4.64 -5.47 13.25
CA CYS A 213 4.61 -6.85 12.79
C CYS A 213 3.21 -7.43 13.04
N PHE A 214 2.56 -7.89 11.99
CA PHE A 214 1.34 -8.69 12.04
C PHE A 214 1.73 -10.16 11.99
N THR A 215 1.24 -10.95 12.94
CA THR A 215 1.40 -12.40 12.98
C THR A 215 0.01 -13.07 12.86
N ASP A 216 -0.03 -14.38 12.88
CA ASP A 216 -1.28 -15.16 12.96
C ASP A 216 -1.99 -15.04 14.33
N LYS A 217 -1.34 -14.46 15.35
CA LYS A 217 -1.88 -14.38 16.72
C LYS A 217 -1.90 -12.97 17.31
N ASN A 218 -0.99 -12.12 16.91
CA ASN A 218 -0.74 -10.85 17.58
C ASN A 218 -0.35 -9.76 16.60
N ILE A 219 -0.53 -8.52 17.03
CA ILE A 219 0.11 -7.33 16.44
C ILE A 219 1.24 -6.92 17.37
N TYR A 220 2.43 -6.71 16.85
CA TYR A 220 3.56 -6.14 17.57
C TYR A 220 3.90 -4.76 17.04
N PHE A 221 4.28 -3.88 17.92
CA PHE A 221 4.96 -2.63 17.60
C PHE A 221 6.27 -2.56 18.37
N ALA A 222 7.34 -2.11 17.73
CA ALA A 222 8.63 -1.87 18.38
C ALA A 222 9.24 -0.57 17.88
N SER A 223 9.60 0.29 18.83
CA SER A 223 10.38 1.51 18.65
C SER A 223 11.36 1.67 19.82
N PRO A 224 12.32 2.60 19.76
CA PRO A 224 13.18 2.92 20.91
C PRO A 224 12.39 3.37 22.15
N GLU A 225 11.25 4.05 21.93
CA GLU A 225 10.45 4.62 22.99
C GLU A 225 9.45 3.64 23.60
N LYS A 226 8.97 2.67 22.78
CA LYS A 226 7.91 1.76 23.21
C LYS A 226 7.83 0.48 22.41
N SER A 227 7.58 -0.62 23.11
CA SER A 227 7.20 -1.90 22.52
C SER A 227 5.79 -2.30 22.99
N LEU A 228 5.01 -2.88 22.09
CA LEU A 228 3.66 -3.36 22.34
C LEU A 228 3.49 -4.75 21.74
N LYS A 229 2.70 -5.58 22.44
CA LYS A 229 2.13 -6.83 21.92
C LYS A 229 0.63 -6.80 22.16
N ILE A 230 -0.16 -6.99 21.13
CA ILE A 230 -1.63 -6.91 21.16
C ILE A 230 -2.19 -8.19 20.54
N PRO A 231 -2.70 -9.12 21.36
CA PRO A 231 -3.42 -10.28 20.86
C PRO A 231 -4.72 -9.86 20.16
N TYR A 232 -5.08 -10.52 19.05
CA TYR A 232 -6.30 -10.15 18.31
C TYR A 232 -7.57 -10.28 19.17
N ASN A 233 -7.65 -11.30 20.05
CA ASN A 233 -8.77 -11.49 20.97
C ASN A 233 -8.89 -10.39 22.04
N LYS A 234 -7.90 -9.51 22.17
CA LYS A 234 -7.91 -8.33 23.06
C LYS A 234 -8.25 -7.03 22.34
N ILE A 235 -8.62 -7.08 21.08
CA ILE A 235 -9.04 -5.91 20.31
C ILE A 235 -10.56 -5.84 20.33
N LEU A 236 -11.13 -4.76 20.91
CA LEU A 236 -12.57 -4.52 20.92
C LEU A 236 -13.08 -4.01 19.57
N SER A 237 -12.40 -2.98 19.03
CA SER A 237 -12.73 -2.39 17.74
C SER A 237 -11.49 -2.02 16.96
N VAL A 238 -11.65 -2.00 15.65
CA VAL A 238 -10.68 -1.51 14.68
C VAL A 238 -11.37 -0.52 13.75
N ASP A 239 -10.76 0.65 13.55
CA ASP A 239 -11.26 1.70 12.66
C ASP A 239 -10.24 1.95 11.56
N SER A 240 -10.71 1.95 10.31
CA SER A 240 -9.87 2.22 9.13
C SER A 240 -9.89 3.71 8.81
N TYR A 241 -8.71 4.31 8.64
CA TYR A 241 -8.51 5.71 8.25
C TYR A 241 -7.67 5.77 6.97
N SER A 242 -7.68 6.90 6.29
CA SER A 242 -6.92 7.08 5.03
C SER A 242 -5.40 6.90 5.18
N ASN A 243 -4.86 7.07 6.40
CA ASN A 243 -3.43 7.03 6.70
C ASN A 243 -3.04 5.98 7.75
N GLY A 244 -3.95 5.06 8.14
CA GLY A 244 -3.63 4.03 9.13
C GLY A 244 -4.86 3.43 9.80
N VAL A 245 -4.66 2.74 10.92
CA VAL A 245 -5.73 2.09 11.69
C VAL A 245 -5.73 2.52 13.15
N GLY A 246 -6.94 2.75 13.67
CA GLY A 246 -7.22 2.93 15.11
C GLY A 246 -7.58 1.60 15.74
N LEU A 247 -7.09 1.34 16.95
CA LEU A 247 -7.36 0.14 17.73
C LEU A 247 -7.81 0.51 19.12
N GLN A 248 -8.96 -0.05 19.56
CA GLN A 248 -9.40 -0.07 20.93
C GLN A 248 -9.16 -1.45 21.51
N LYS A 249 -8.43 -1.52 22.64
CA LYS A 249 -8.17 -2.78 23.35
C LYS A 249 -9.19 -3.03 24.45
N ASP A 250 -9.35 -4.30 24.81
CA ASP A 250 -10.15 -4.75 25.93
C ASP A 250 -9.38 -4.58 27.24
N GLY A 251 -9.73 -3.56 27.99
CA GLY A 251 -9.18 -3.26 29.31
C GLY A 251 -9.67 -1.91 29.80
N ALA A 252 -10.15 -1.84 31.04
CA ALA A 252 -10.74 -0.62 31.63
C ALA A 252 -9.79 0.60 31.61
N ASN A 253 -8.47 0.36 31.57
CA ASN A 253 -7.42 1.38 31.51
C ASN A 253 -6.68 1.42 30.17
N ASP A 254 -7.12 0.60 29.19
CA ASP A 254 -6.45 0.55 27.89
C ASP A 254 -6.85 1.76 27.04
N LYS A 255 -5.84 2.50 26.63
CA LYS A 255 -6.00 3.70 25.82
C LYS A 255 -6.04 3.33 24.36
N PRO A 256 -6.95 3.96 23.56
CA PRO A 256 -6.92 3.83 22.11
C PRO A 256 -5.55 4.15 21.54
N ILE A 257 -5.15 3.40 20.53
CA ILE A 257 -3.92 3.62 19.78
C ILE A 257 -4.24 3.83 18.30
N PHE A 258 -3.35 4.50 17.62
CA PHE A 258 -3.41 4.69 16.16
C PHE A 258 -2.05 4.38 15.56
N LEU A 259 -2.05 3.50 14.56
CA LEU A 259 -0.89 3.10 13.79
C LEU A 259 -0.93 3.83 12.45
N GLU A 260 -0.21 4.95 12.38
CA GLU A 260 -0.13 5.78 11.18
C GLU A 260 0.95 5.25 10.23
N GLY A 261 0.61 5.09 8.96
CA GLY A 261 1.50 4.64 7.89
C GLY A 261 1.31 3.17 7.49
N VAL A 262 0.52 2.39 8.23
CA VAL A 262 0.13 1.05 7.77
C VAL A 262 -0.90 1.16 6.64
N ASN A 263 -0.91 0.18 5.72
CA ASN A 263 -2.00 0.05 4.76
C ASN A 263 -3.29 -0.29 5.54
N SER A 264 -4.21 0.67 5.61
CA SER A 264 -5.41 0.58 6.43
C SER A 264 -6.35 -0.55 6.00
N TRP A 265 -6.55 -0.73 4.70
CA TRP A 265 -7.36 -1.83 4.16
C TRP A 265 -6.79 -3.19 4.57
N PHE A 266 -5.48 -3.38 4.38
CA PHE A 266 -4.81 -4.64 4.73
C PHE A 266 -4.87 -4.90 6.24
N ALA A 267 -4.45 -3.92 7.05
CA ALA A 267 -4.43 -4.05 8.51
C ALA A 267 -5.82 -4.33 9.09
N TYR A 268 -6.86 -3.61 8.60
CA TYR A 268 -8.24 -3.84 9.00
C TYR A 268 -8.67 -5.28 8.70
N ASN A 269 -8.44 -5.75 7.47
CA ASN A 269 -8.86 -7.10 7.07
C ASN A 269 -8.11 -8.20 7.83
N VAL A 270 -6.81 -8.05 8.08
CA VAL A 270 -6.04 -9.00 8.90
C VAL A 270 -6.64 -9.07 10.32
N ILE A 271 -6.87 -7.92 10.94
CA ILE A 271 -7.39 -7.85 12.32
C ILE A 271 -8.80 -8.43 12.42
N ALA A 272 -9.69 -8.00 11.51
CA ALA A 272 -11.09 -8.43 11.52
C ALA A 272 -11.23 -9.95 11.35
N ASN A 273 -10.42 -10.56 10.46
CA ASN A 273 -10.52 -11.99 10.18
C ASN A 273 -9.83 -12.84 11.26
N TYR A 274 -8.70 -12.43 11.83
CA TYR A 274 -8.09 -13.17 12.94
C TYR A 274 -8.81 -13.00 14.28
N LYS A 275 -9.63 -11.95 14.44
CA LYS A 275 -10.47 -11.79 15.62
C LYS A 275 -11.63 -12.79 15.66
N THR A 276 -12.09 -13.26 14.52
CA THR A 276 -13.25 -14.16 14.38
C THR A 276 -12.90 -15.64 14.44
N ILE A 277 -11.60 -15.97 14.36
CA ILE A 277 -11.07 -17.33 14.53
C ILE A 277 -10.65 -17.54 16.00
#